data_1e1bf927876cf98375c875ccc2060a07
#
_entry.id   1e1bf927876cf98375c875ccc2060a07
#
_cell.length_a   1.000
_cell.length_b   1.000
_cell.length_c   1.000
_cell.angle_alpha   90.00
_cell.angle_beta   90.00
_cell.angle_gamma   90.00
#
_symmetry.space_group_name_H-M   'P 1'
#
loop_
_entity.id
_entity.type
_entity.pdbx_description
1 polymer ?
#
loop_
_entity_poly.entity_id
_entity_poly.type
_entity_poly.pdbx_seq_one_letter_code
_entity_poly.pdbx_strand_id
1 'polypeptide(L)'
;YNRLLTLRDNSKSARNKGTGRIQFAHYFDEAVFDSMYKIDEHNGKHLVITLSKKEKFLANNAILRKELEEDVIDWQPYTKVTLNRLLDEKKDGAFYNNLSIETFAIEIQRHFLSRFCECRECMPQIELVRFEDEKELNPIFITKDDIPMYDKLENIFVKYCKLDEHNKIIEVNKEESFTLMSFVQPD
;
A
#
# COMPACT_ATOMS: atom_id res chain seq x y z
N TYR A 1 -12.96 7.59 -2.11
CA TYR A 1 -13.86 7.55 -0.96
C TYR A 1 -14.78 6.34 -1.02
N ASN A 2 -15.62 6.20 -2.05
CA ASN A 2 -16.60 5.10 -2.15
C ASN A 2 -15.95 3.71 -2.02
N ARG A 3 -14.73 3.52 -2.52
CA ARG A 3 -13.98 2.26 -2.35
C ARG A 3 -13.54 1.98 -0.92
N LEU A 4 -13.37 3.00 -0.08
CA LEU A 4 -13.10 2.82 1.35
C LEU A 4 -14.33 2.32 2.10
N LEU A 5 -15.52 2.64 1.62
CA LEU A 5 -16.79 2.21 2.21
C LEU A 5 -17.16 0.77 1.85
N THR A 6 -16.62 0.24 0.76
CA THR A 6 -16.98 -1.09 0.26
C THR A 6 -15.87 -2.10 0.59
N LEU A 7 -16.11 -2.94 1.58
CA LEU A 7 -15.27 -4.09 1.87
C LEU A 7 -15.35 -5.09 0.71
N ARG A 8 -14.20 -5.69 0.35
CA ARG A 8 -14.07 -6.66 -0.75
C ARG A 8 -14.44 -6.10 -2.13
N ASP A 9 -14.25 -4.80 -2.34
CA ASP A 9 -14.39 -4.22 -3.66
C ASP A 9 -13.38 -4.86 -4.64
N ASN A 10 -13.88 -5.66 -5.56
CA ASN A 10 -13.12 -6.38 -6.57
C ASN A 10 -13.06 -5.63 -7.91
N SER A 11 -13.43 -4.35 -7.95
CA SER A 11 -13.42 -3.54 -9.17
C SER A 11 -12.04 -3.34 -9.81
N LYS A 12 -10.96 -3.69 -9.08
CA LYS A 12 -9.60 -3.77 -9.62
C LYS A 12 -9.33 -5.16 -10.18
N SER A 13 -8.61 -5.24 -11.28
CA SER A 13 -8.19 -6.48 -11.94
C SER A 13 -7.35 -7.41 -11.05
N ALA A 14 -6.66 -6.88 -10.04
CA ALA A 14 -5.95 -7.66 -9.03
C ALA A 14 -6.90 -8.14 -7.93
N ARG A 15 -6.69 -9.36 -7.43
CA ARG A 15 -7.43 -9.96 -6.29
C ARG A 15 -7.19 -9.15 -5.00
N ASN A 16 -7.88 -8.03 -4.88
CA ASN A 16 -7.81 -7.17 -3.70
C ASN A 16 -9.02 -7.46 -2.81
N LYS A 17 -8.76 -8.06 -1.64
CA LYS A 17 -9.82 -8.34 -0.66
C LYS A 17 -10.33 -7.08 0.05
N GLY A 18 -9.67 -5.94 -0.13
CA GLY A 18 -10.03 -4.66 0.48
C GLY A 18 -9.88 -4.58 2.00
N THR A 19 -9.44 -5.67 2.65
CA THR A 19 -9.32 -5.76 4.11
C THR A 19 -8.14 -4.99 4.66
N GLY A 20 -7.07 -4.80 3.89
CA GLY A 20 -5.88 -4.03 4.32
C GLY A 20 -6.19 -2.61 4.76
N ARG A 21 -7.26 -2.02 4.23
CA ARG A 21 -7.70 -0.65 4.55
C ARG A 21 -8.15 -0.43 5.99
N ILE A 22 -8.51 -1.50 6.69
CA ILE A 22 -9.01 -1.45 8.07
C ILE A 22 -8.08 -2.15 9.07
N GLN A 23 -6.97 -2.72 8.60
CA GLN A 23 -6.03 -3.47 9.47
C GLN A 23 -5.45 -2.58 10.57
N PHE A 24 -5.16 -1.30 10.28
CA PHE A 24 -4.68 -0.38 11.30
C PHE A 24 -5.64 -0.27 12.49
N ALA A 25 -6.96 -0.48 12.28
CA ALA A 25 -7.96 -0.44 13.34
C ALA A 25 -7.79 -1.57 14.39
N HIS A 26 -6.92 -2.56 14.15
CA HIS A 26 -6.56 -3.56 15.14
C HIS A 26 -5.49 -3.07 16.12
N TYR A 27 -4.71 -2.06 15.73
CA TYR A 27 -3.56 -1.57 16.49
C TYR A 27 -3.72 -0.14 16.96
N PHE A 28 -4.43 0.69 16.18
CA PHE A 28 -4.57 2.13 16.45
C PHE A 28 -6.03 2.52 16.66
N ASP A 29 -6.24 3.51 17.52
CA ASP A 29 -7.54 4.09 17.81
C ASP A 29 -8.07 4.96 16.64
N GLU A 30 -7.16 5.60 15.94
CA GLU A 30 -7.51 6.52 14.86
C GLU A 30 -6.48 6.49 13.74
N ALA A 31 -6.95 6.57 12.51
CA ALA A 31 -6.13 6.82 11.33
C ALA A 31 -6.70 7.98 10.53
N VAL A 32 -5.84 8.94 10.20
CA VAL A 32 -6.17 10.08 9.36
C VAL A 32 -5.47 9.90 8.01
N PHE A 33 -6.24 9.93 6.94
CA PHE A 33 -5.77 9.93 5.57
C PHE A 33 -5.94 11.33 5.00
N ASP A 34 -4.83 11.95 4.66
CA ASP A 34 -4.76 13.27 4.04
C ASP A 34 -4.16 13.07 2.65
N SER A 35 -4.94 13.32 1.61
CA SER A 35 -4.57 13.00 0.25
C SER A 35 -4.91 14.10 -0.72
N MET A 36 -3.98 14.41 -1.59
CA MET A 36 -4.21 15.27 -2.75
C MET A 36 -4.05 14.44 -4.02
N TYR A 37 -5.07 14.43 -4.86
CA TYR A 37 -5.09 13.60 -6.06
C TYR A 37 -5.62 14.32 -7.29
N LYS A 38 -5.21 13.85 -8.44
CA LYS A 38 -5.54 14.41 -9.76
C LYS A 38 -7.00 14.19 -10.12
N ILE A 39 -7.65 15.24 -10.60
CA ILE A 39 -8.93 15.18 -11.33
C ILE A 39 -8.67 15.32 -12.81
N ASP A 40 -7.95 16.38 -13.21
CA ASP A 40 -7.53 16.65 -14.58
C ASP A 40 -6.13 17.29 -14.60
N GLU A 41 -5.71 17.88 -15.72
CA GLU A 41 -4.37 18.45 -15.87
C GLU A 41 -4.10 19.64 -14.93
N HIS A 42 -5.13 20.42 -14.62
CA HIS A 42 -5.01 21.65 -13.85
C HIS A 42 -5.67 21.58 -12.48
N ASN A 43 -6.58 20.63 -12.29
CA ASN A 43 -7.39 20.53 -11.09
C ASN A 43 -7.06 19.28 -10.31
N GLY A 44 -6.89 19.45 -9.02
CA GLY A 44 -6.77 18.39 -8.02
C GLY A 44 -7.89 18.45 -7.01
N LYS A 45 -7.95 17.46 -6.16
CA LYS A 45 -8.84 17.42 -5.01
C LYS A 45 -8.08 17.07 -3.75
N HIS A 46 -8.26 17.86 -2.73
CA HIS A 46 -7.78 17.60 -1.38
C HIS A 46 -8.87 16.88 -0.59
N LEU A 47 -8.53 15.73 -0.03
CA LEU A 47 -9.45 14.87 0.70
C LEU A 47 -8.84 14.46 2.03
N VAL A 48 -9.51 14.77 3.13
CA VAL A 48 -9.15 14.30 4.45
C VAL A 48 -10.22 13.37 4.99
N ILE A 49 -9.81 12.16 5.36
CA ILE A 49 -10.69 11.13 5.90
C ILE A 49 -10.13 10.65 7.23
N THR A 50 -10.98 10.57 8.23
CA THR A 50 -10.66 9.99 9.53
C THR A 50 -11.42 8.67 9.71
N LEU A 51 -10.69 7.63 10.10
CA LEU A 51 -11.26 6.39 10.61
C LEU A 51 -10.98 6.31 12.10
N SER A 52 -12.01 6.02 12.90
CA SER A 52 -11.86 5.94 14.34
C SER A 52 -12.91 5.04 14.95
N LYS A 53 -12.54 4.38 16.05
CA LYS A 53 -13.46 3.63 16.90
C LYS A 53 -13.94 4.46 18.10
N LYS A 54 -13.62 5.73 18.17
CA LYS A 54 -14.07 6.59 19.26
C LYS A 54 -15.59 6.64 19.34
N GLU A 55 -16.11 6.80 20.54
CA GLU A 55 -17.55 6.84 20.81
C GLU A 55 -18.30 7.84 19.93
N LYS A 56 -17.73 9.03 19.68
CA LYS A 56 -18.30 10.04 18.80
C LYS A 56 -18.51 9.58 17.34
N PHE A 57 -17.73 8.61 16.87
CA PHE A 57 -17.90 8.02 15.55
C PHE A 57 -18.92 6.90 15.59
N LEU A 58 -18.85 6.02 16.61
CA LEU A 58 -19.75 4.90 16.77
C LEU A 58 -21.19 5.35 17.05
N ALA A 59 -21.37 6.43 17.80
CA ALA A 59 -22.68 7.01 18.07
C ALA A 59 -23.44 7.43 16.79
N ASN A 60 -22.72 7.74 15.72
CA ASN A 60 -23.30 8.05 14.41
C ASN A 60 -23.29 6.85 13.44
N ASN A 61 -23.10 5.61 13.96
CA ASN A 61 -22.96 4.40 13.16
C ASN A 61 -21.90 4.50 12.05
N ALA A 62 -20.88 5.33 12.27
CA ALA A 62 -19.84 5.59 11.30
C ALA A 62 -18.45 5.39 11.94
N ILE A 63 -17.65 4.51 11.37
CA ILE A 63 -16.22 4.38 11.69
C ILE A 63 -15.37 5.25 10.79
N LEU A 64 -15.95 5.80 9.74
CA LEU A 64 -15.29 6.59 8.71
C LEU A 64 -16.01 7.92 8.53
N ARG A 65 -15.26 9.00 8.59
CA ARG A 65 -15.75 10.36 8.41
C ARG A 65 -14.90 11.09 7.39
N LYS A 66 -15.56 11.73 6.44
CA LYS A 66 -14.94 12.70 5.55
C LYS A 66 -14.89 14.04 6.25
N GLU A 67 -13.69 14.53 6.56
CA GLU A 67 -13.48 15.79 7.27
C GLU A 67 -13.38 16.97 6.30
N LEU A 68 -12.73 16.75 5.16
CA LEU A 68 -12.51 17.77 4.14
C LEU A 68 -12.65 17.15 2.74
N GLU A 69 -13.22 17.89 1.83
CA GLU A 69 -13.15 17.63 0.38
C GLU A 69 -13.27 18.98 -0.33
N GLU A 70 -12.20 19.42 -0.97
CA GLU A 70 -12.14 20.69 -1.68
C GLU A 70 -11.38 20.56 -3.01
N ASP A 71 -11.71 21.41 -3.96
CA ASP A 71 -11.01 21.49 -5.23
C ASP A 71 -9.78 22.41 -5.07
N VAL A 72 -8.64 21.99 -5.64
CA VAL A 72 -7.37 22.69 -5.51
C VAL A 72 -6.76 22.90 -6.88
N ILE A 73 -6.23 24.11 -7.10
CA ILE A 73 -5.46 24.50 -8.28
C ILE A 73 -3.97 24.48 -7.89
N ASP A 74 -3.08 24.19 -8.84
CA ASP A 74 -1.63 24.11 -8.62
C ASP A 74 -1.23 23.11 -7.53
N TRP A 75 -1.72 21.90 -7.66
CA TRP A 75 -1.59 20.82 -6.70
C TRP A 75 -0.42 19.88 -7.02
N GLN A 76 0.07 19.22 -5.97
CA GLN A 76 1.00 18.09 -6.10
C GLN A 76 0.41 16.83 -5.46
N PRO A 77 0.50 15.66 -6.11
CA PRO A 77 -0.08 14.44 -5.57
C PRO A 77 0.68 13.97 -4.33
N TYR A 78 -0.04 13.72 -3.26
CA TYR A 78 0.50 13.07 -2.07
C TYR A 78 -0.59 12.26 -1.35
N THR A 79 -0.16 11.37 -0.48
CA THR A 79 -1.01 10.74 0.54
C THR A 79 -0.20 10.64 1.82
N LYS A 80 -0.70 11.25 2.89
CA LYS A 80 -0.17 11.15 4.23
C LYS A 80 -1.13 10.32 5.08
N VAL A 81 -0.60 9.32 5.77
CA VAL A 81 -1.35 8.52 6.73
C VAL A 81 -0.79 8.78 8.12
N THR A 82 -1.65 9.25 9.02
CA THR A 82 -1.29 9.47 10.42
C THR A 82 -2.04 8.46 11.28
N LEU A 83 -1.32 7.63 12.02
CA LEU A 83 -1.86 6.64 12.94
C LEU A 83 -1.70 7.15 14.36
N ASN A 84 -2.82 7.32 15.05
CA ASN A 84 -2.86 7.93 16.36
C ASN A 84 -3.23 6.90 17.43
N ARG A 85 -2.46 6.88 18.50
CA ARG A 85 -2.65 6.13 19.73
C ARG A 85 -2.80 4.62 19.51
N LEU A 86 -1.84 3.87 20.01
CA LEU A 86 -1.94 2.42 20.11
C LEU A 86 -3.10 2.02 21.01
N LEU A 87 -3.84 0.99 20.63
CA LEU A 87 -4.94 0.44 21.43
C LEU A 87 -4.41 -0.31 22.66
N ASP A 88 -3.28 -0.97 22.53
CA ASP A 88 -2.61 -1.70 23.60
C ASP A 88 -1.12 -1.30 23.66
N GLU A 89 -0.82 -0.23 24.39
CA GLU A 89 0.55 0.27 24.55
C GLU A 89 1.47 -0.76 25.21
N LYS A 90 0.98 -1.61 26.08
CA LYS A 90 1.81 -2.61 26.77
C LYS A 90 2.23 -3.73 25.84
N LYS A 91 1.33 -4.15 24.96
CA LYS A 91 1.57 -5.25 24.03
C LYS A 91 2.32 -4.78 22.77
N ASP A 92 1.84 -3.72 22.18
CA ASP A 92 2.26 -3.27 20.85
C ASP A 92 3.30 -2.14 20.91
N GLY A 93 3.34 -1.38 22.02
CA GLY A 93 4.27 -0.27 22.20
C GLY A 93 5.74 -0.67 22.12
N ALA A 94 6.11 -1.82 22.70
CA ALA A 94 7.49 -2.31 22.63
C ALA A 94 7.93 -2.59 21.18
N PHE A 95 7.04 -3.11 20.35
CA PHE A 95 7.33 -3.36 18.93
C PHE A 95 7.59 -2.05 18.18
N TYR A 96 6.70 -1.08 18.31
CA TYR A 96 6.82 0.20 17.60
C TYR A 96 7.97 1.06 18.13
N ASN A 97 8.24 1.03 19.43
CA ASN A 97 9.34 1.78 20.02
C ASN A 97 10.71 1.23 19.64
N ASN A 98 10.80 -0.09 19.40
CA ASN A 98 12.04 -0.74 18.99
C ASN A 98 12.19 -0.85 17.47
N LEU A 99 11.17 -0.49 16.71
CA LEU A 99 11.23 -0.50 15.25
C LEU A 99 12.11 0.66 14.78
N SER A 100 13.32 0.34 14.31
CA SER A 100 14.16 1.36 13.71
C SER A 100 13.61 1.77 12.34
N ILE A 101 13.82 3.02 11.96
CA ILE A 101 13.36 3.55 10.67
C ILE A 101 14.09 2.87 9.50
N GLU A 102 15.36 2.46 9.72
CA GLU A 102 16.15 1.72 8.75
C GLU A 102 15.58 0.32 8.50
N THR A 103 15.26 -0.40 9.58
CA THR A 103 14.62 -1.72 9.48
C THR A 103 13.28 -1.61 8.76
N PHE A 104 12.51 -0.57 9.06
CA PHE A 104 11.23 -0.34 8.41
C PHE A 104 11.39 -0.03 6.92
N ALA A 105 12.40 0.75 6.53
CA ALA A 105 12.73 1.01 5.13
C ALA A 105 13.07 -0.28 4.37
N ILE A 106 13.91 -1.14 4.95
CA ILE A 106 14.27 -2.45 4.38
C ILE A 106 13.02 -3.34 4.21
N GLU A 107 12.14 -3.39 5.20
CA GLU A 107 10.92 -4.19 5.12
C GLU A 107 9.95 -3.67 4.05
N ILE A 108 9.84 -2.35 3.87
CA ILE A 108 9.07 -1.75 2.77
C ILE A 108 9.67 -2.17 1.42
N GLN A 109 10.98 -2.04 1.24
CA GLN A 109 11.66 -2.43 0.01
C GLN A 109 11.43 -3.91 -0.31
N ARG A 110 11.60 -4.80 0.66
CA ARG A 110 11.39 -6.24 0.50
C ARG A 110 9.94 -6.59 0.16
N HIS A 111 8.99 -5.99 0.88
CA HIS A 111 7.58 -6.30 0.71
C HIS A 111 7.05 -5.86 -0.67
N PHE A 112 7.52 -4.74 -1.17
CA PHE A 112 7.07 -4.17 -2.43
C PHE A 112 8.08 -4.36 -3.58
N LEU A 113 9.12 -5.17 -3.39
CA LEU A 113 10.23 -5.30 -4.33
C LEU A 113 9.78 -5.58 -5.77
N SER A 114 8.91 -6.56 -5.98
CA SER A 114 8.41 -6.88 -7.32
C SER A 114 7.68 -5.69 -7.95
N ARG A 115 6.89 -4.98 -7.16
CA ARG A 115 6.16 -3.80 -7.63
C ARG A 115 7.07 -2.64 -7.95
N PHE A 116 8.09 -2.41 -7.12
CA PHE A 116 9.08 -1.37 -7.36
C PHE A 116 9.92 -1.67 -8.58
N CYS A 117 10.30 -2.93 -8.80
CA CYS A 117 11.01 -3.35 -10.01
C CYS A 117 10.17 -3.13 -11.28
N GLU A 118 8.87 -3.49 -11.26
CA GLU A 118 7.97 -3.24 -12.39
C GLU A 118 7.82 -1.76 -12.74
N CYS A 119 7.81 -0.89 -11.74
CA CYS A 119 7.54 0.53 -11.90
C CYS A 119 8.78 1.40 -11.62
N ARG A 120 9.99 0.86 -11.70
CA ARG A 120 11.22 1.52 -11.26
C ARG A 120 11.37 2.94 -11.81
N GLU A 121 11.11 3.14 -13.09
CA GLU A 121 11.26 4.46 -13.72
C GLU A 121 10.16 5.47 -13.35
N CYS A 122 9.03 5.01 -12.84
CA CYS A 122 7.93 5.85 -12.39
C CYS A 122 7.67 5.72 -10.87
N MET A 123 8.59 5.09 -10.14
CA MET A 123 8.49 4.92 -8.71
C MET A 123 8.55 6.29 -8.02
N PRO A 124 7.60 6.62 -7.14
CA PRO A 124 7.69 7.83 -6.33
C PRO A 124 8.83 7.69 -5.32
N GLN A 125 9.47 8.79 -5.00
CA GLN A 125 10.34 8.85 -3.82
C GLN A 125 9.50 8.65 -2.56
N ILE A 126 9.93 7.73 -1.70
CA ILE A 126 9.27 7.48 -0.41
C ILE A 126 10.15 8.08 0.67
N GLU A 127 9.59 8.99 1.44
CA GLU A 127 10.24 9.60 2.59
C GLU A 127 9.68 8.98 3.87
N LEU A 128 10.57 8.48 4.70
CA LEU A 128 10.25 7.94 6.02
C LEU A 128 10.79 8.89 7.07
N VAL A 129 9.92 9.38 7.92
CA VAL A 129 10.26 10.32 8.99
C VAL A 129 9.82 9.74 10.32
N ARG A 130 10.67 9.82 11.32
CA ARG A 130 10.35 9.49 12.70
C ARG A 130 10.29 10.77 13.53
N PHE A 131 9.28 10.87 14.35
CA PHE A 131 9.15 11.94 15.32
C PHE A 131 9.37 11.37 16.73
N GLU A 132 10.23 12.02 17.49
CA GLU A 132 10.44 11.75 18.90
C GLU A 132 10.26 13.08 19.66
N ASP A 133 9.37 13.09 20.64
CA ASP A 133 9.03 14.30 21.43
C ASP A 133 8.74 15.53 20.55
N GLU A 134 7.92 15.31 19.51
CA GLU A 134 7.56 16.34 18.51
C GLU A 134 8.72 16.84 17.64
N LYS A 135 9.92 16.27 17.78
CA LYS A 135 11.07 16.59 16.93
C LYS A 135 11.17 15.58 15.80
N GLU A 136 11.31 16.11 14.61
CA GLU A 136 11.61 15.33 13.42
C GLU A 136 13.07 14.85 13.47
N LEU A 137 13.25 13.55 13.32
CA LEU A 137 14.58 12.97 13.14
C LEU A 137 14.94 12.95 11.64
N ASN A 138 16.22 12.69 11.37
CA ASN A 138 16.71 12.62 9.99
C ASN A 138 15.86 11.65 9.15
N PRO A 139 15.30 12.11 8.03
CA PRO A 139 14.50 11.26 7.16
C PRO A 139 15.35 10.22 6.44
N ILE A 140 14.73 9.08 6.13
CA ILE A 140 15.28 8.09 5.21
C ILE A 140 14.46 8.11 3.94
N PHE A 141 15.15 8.12 2.80
CA PHE A 141 14.53 8.10 1.50
C PHE A 141 14.69 6.73 0.86
N ILE A 142 13.62 6.22 0.26
CA ILE A 142 13.66 5.08 -0.64
C ILE A 142 13.41 5.62 -2.04
N THR A 143 14.38 5.46 -2.91
CA THR A 143 14.38 5.95 -4.27
C THR A 143 14.52 4.79 -5.26
N LYS A 144 14.42 5.07 -6.55
CA LYS A 144 14.66 4.05 -7.58
C LYS A 144 16.09 3.49 -7.55
N ASP A 145 17.06 4.24 -7.01
CA ASP A 145 18.45 3.81 -6.96
C ASP A 145 18.70 2.76 -5.86
N ASP A 146 17.79 2.67 -4.89
CA ASP A 146 17.79 1.66 -3.83
C ASP A 146 17.14 0.34 -4.29
N ILE A 147 16.54 0.33 -5.49
CA ILE A 147 15.85 -0.84 -6.04
C ILE A 147 16.75 -1.52 -7.07
N PRO A 148 17.02 -2.82 -6.92
CA PRO A 148 17.87 -3.54 -7.85
C PRO A 148 17.32 -3.50 -9.27
N MET A 149 18.21 -3.39 -10.25
CA MET A 149 17.85 -3.61 -11.63
C MET A 149 17.65 -5.10 -11.88
N TYR A 150 16.70 -5.45 -12.74
CA TYR A 150 16.57 -6.84 -13.14
C TYR A 150 17.78 -7.24 -13.99
N ASP A 151 18.30 -8.43 -13.73
CA ASP A 151 19.40 -9.02 -14.48
C ASP A 151 18.87 -9.70 -15.74
N LYS A 152 17.71 -10.35 -15.63
CA LYS A 152 17.11 -11.12 -16.72
C LYS A 152 15.59 -10.97 -16.75
N LEU A 153 15.08 -10.83 -17.96
CA LEU A 153 13.66 -10.81 -18.25
C LEU A 153 13.33 -11.97 -19.21
N GLU A 154 12.49 -12.89 -18.78
CA GLU A 154 12.04 -14.00 -19.61
C GLU A 154 10.52 -14.06 -19.68
N ASN A 155 9.98 -14.25 -20.89
CA ASN A 155 8.57 -14.56 -21.06
C ASN A 155 8.38 -16.07 -21.08
N ILE A 156 7.59 -16.57 -20.15
CA ILE A 156 7.26 -17.97 -20.00
C ILE A 156 5.83 -18.18 -20.46
N PHE A 157 5.65 -19.13 -21.36
CA PHE A 157 4.34 -19.54 -21.87
C PHE A 157 3.92 -20.83 -21.18
N VAL A 158 2.75 -20.83 -20.57
CA VAL A 158 2.17 -21.99 -19.89
C VAL A 158 0.91 -22.45 -20.61
N LYS A 159 0.91 -23.71 -21.02
CA LYS A 159 -0.29 -24.34 -21.58
C LYS A 159 -1.07 -25.01 -20.47
N TYR A 160 -2.37 -24.82 -20.49
CA TYR A 160 -3.26 -25.49 -19.56
C TYR A 160 -3.58 -26.89 -20.06
N CYS A 161 -3.53 -27.84 -19.11
CA CYS A 161 -3.92 -29.23 -19.37
C CYS A 161 -5.08 -29.61 -18.43
N LYS A 162 -5.98 -30.46 -18.89
CA LYS A 162 -6.96 -31.14 -18.05
C LYS A 162 -6.65 -32.63 -18.01
N LEU A 163 -7.07 -33.28 -16.96
CA LEU A 163 -7.10 -34.74 -16.91
C LEU A 163 -8.47 -35.25 -17.43
N ASP A 164 -8.47 -36.28 -18.27
CA ASP A 164 -9.67 -36.98 -18.65
C ASP A 164 -10.15 -37.96 -17.55
N GLU A 165 -11.23 -38.67 -17.82
CA GLU A 165 -11.80 -39.67 -16.90
C GLU A 165 -10.84 -40.84 -16.61
N HIS A 166 -9.77 -40.98 -17.41
CA HIS A 166 -8.73 -42.00 -17.27
C HIS A 166 -7.40 -41.46 -16.76
N ASN A 167 -7.40 -40.24 -16.21
CA ASN A 167 -6.20 -39.54 -15.74
C ASN A 167 -5.17 -39.27 -16.84
N LYS A 168 -5.56 -39.25 -18.11
CA LYS A 168 -4.68 -38.79 -19.20
C LYS A 168 -4.74 -37.29 -19.36
N ILE A 169 -3.59 -36.71 -19.66
CA ILE A 169 -3.46 -35.26 -19.90
C ILE A 169 -4.13 -34.95 -21.26
N ILE A 170 -5.13 -34.08 -21.24
CA ILE A 170 -5.73 -33.48 -22.43
C ILE A 170 -5.25 -32.04 -22.50
N GLU A 171 -4.64 -31.64 -23.62
CA GLU A 171 -4.33 -30.24 -23.87
C GLU A 171 -5.62 -29.42 -23.99
N VAL A 172 -5.68 -28.35 -23.24
CA VAL A 172 -6.73 -27.34 -23.37
C VAL A 172 -6.13 -26.22 -24.21
N ASN A 173 -6.85 -25.80 -25.25
CA ASN A 173 -6.37 -24.71 -26.12
C ASN A 173 -6.44 -23.35 -25.42
N LYS A 174 -5.74 -23.26 -24.28
CA LYS A 174 -5.59 -22.07 -23.46
C LYS A 174 -4.12 -21.92 -23.07
N GLU A 175 -3.54 -20.83 -23.51
CA GLU A 175 -2.18 -20.42 -23.15
C GLU A 175 -2.24 -19.15 -22.32
N GLU A 176 -1.41 -19.05 -21.32
CA GLU A 176 -1.13 -17.81 -20.59
C GLU A 176 0.36 -17.56 -20.61
N SER A 177 0.74 -16.29 -20.75
CA SER A 177 2.12 -15.87 -20.62
C SER A 177 2.32 -15.09 -19.33
N PHE A 178 3.46 -15.26 -18.70
CA PHE A 178 3.92 -14.42 -17.61
C PHE A 178 5.38 -14.07 -17.79
N THR A 179 5.75 -12.90 -17.29
CA THR A 179 7.10 -12.41 -17.34
C THR A 179 7.80 -12.77 -16.05
N LEU A 180 8.93 -13.49 -16.16
CA LEU A 180 9.82 -13.77 -15.04
C LEU A 180 10.91 -12.69 -15.03
N MET A 181 11.01 -11.98 -13.92
CA MET A 181 12.12 -11.06 -13.65
C MET A 181 13.04 -11.72 -12.63
N SER A 182 14.31 -11.80 -12.93
CA SER A 182 15.34 -12.17 -11.96
C SER A 182 16.22 -10.95 -11.65
N PHE A 183 16.61 -10.82 -10.43
CA PHE A 183 17.53 -9.78 -9.99
C PHE A 183 18.45 -10.33 -8.91
N VAL A 184 19.68 -9.85 -8.91
CA VAL A 184 20.67 -10.16 -7.89
C VAL A 184 20.51 -9.13 -6.77
N GLN A 185 20.26 -9.60 -5.56
CA GLN A 185 20.29 -8.72 -4.40
C GLN A 185 21.76 -8.47 -4.07
N PRO A 186 22.22 -7.21 -4.02
CA PRO A 186 23.57 -6.93 -3.52
C PRO A 186 23.69 -7.38 -2.06
N ASP A 187 24.86 -7.94 -1.73
CA ASP A 187 25.20 -8.41 -0.37
C ASP A 187 25.22 -7.27 0.65
#